data_d52d34b479ec904cfdfab3b506d5ed91
#
_entry.id   d52d34b479ec904cfdfab3b506d5ed91
#
_cell.length_a   1.000
_cell.length_b   1.000
_cell.length_c   1.000
_cell.angle_alpha   90.00
_cell.angle_beta   90.00
_cell.angle_gamma   90.00
#
_symmetry.space_group_name_H-M   'P 1'
#
loop_
_entity.id
_entity.type
_entity.pdbx_description
1 polymer ?
#
loop_
_entity_poly.entity_id
_entity_poly.type
_entity_poly.pdbx_seq_one_letter_code
_entity_poly.pdbx_strand_id
1 'polypeptide(L)'
;MRTLTLSHDYTIGLTDFLALLADAATWEALGSEASTKRVDPDTEVTVRTAVPAGELPPTLAAQLPSGAELVEIYMVPGDVIGDAAEVRMTARAAGVPVEIDALISLTAQGTGTALTIRAE
;
A
#
# COMPACT_ATOMS: atom_id res chain seq x y z
N MET A 1 14.72 15.29 6.90
CA MET A 1 13.79 14.23 6.46
C MET A 1 12.44 14.84 6.18
N ARG A 2 11.85 14.48 5.08
CA ARG A 2 10.55 14.99 4.66
C ARG A 2 9.45 14.02 5.04
N THR A 3 8.41 14.53 5.70
CA THR A 3 7.21 13.75 5.96
C THR A 3 6.12 14.20 5.00
N LEU A 4 5.55 13.28 4.26
CA LEU A 4 4.42 13.52 3.39
C LEU A 4 3.17 12.95 4.01
N THR A 5 2.10 13.75 4.08
CA THR A 5 0.82 13.31 4.64
C THR A 5 -0.27 13.47 3.60
N LEU A 6 -1.01 12.39 3.36
CA LEU A 6 -2.17 12.36 2.45
C LEU A 6 -3.37 11.82 3.22
N SER A 7 -4.53 12.37 2.96
CA SER A 7 -5.77 11.95 3.62
C SER A 7 -6.87 11.72 2.60
N HIS A 8 -7.72 10.74 2.88
CA HIS A 8 -8.87 10.42 2.04
C HIS A 8 -9.98 9.77 2.86
N ASP A 9 -11.23 10.02 2.50
CA ASP A 9 -12.38 9.40 3.15
C ASP A 9 -13.04 8.40 2.20
N TYR A 10 -13.39 7.23 2.73
CA TYR A 10 -14.06 6.18 1.98
C TYR A 10 -15.43 5.89 2.57
N THR A 11 -16.35 5.44 1.74
CA THR A 11 -17.72 5.11 2.16
C THR A 11 -17.87 3.68 2.66
N ILE A 12 -16.78 2.93 2.71
CA ILE A 12 -16.75 1.53 3.16
C ILE A 12 -16.32 1.46 4.63
N GLY A 13 -16.91 0.58 5.41
CA GLY A 13 -16.58 0.41 6.82
C GLY A 13 -15.19 -0.13 7.06
N LEU A 14 -14.63 0.13 8.24
CA LEU A 14 -13.25 -0.19 8.57
C LEU A 14 -12.92 -1.68 8.43
N THR A 15 -13.77 -2.56 8.96
CA THR A 15 -13.54 -4.00 8.88
C THR A 15 -13.55 -4.49 7.44
N ASP A 16 -14.48 -4.01 6.63
CA ASP A 16 -14.57 -4.36 5.22
C ASP A 16 -13.39 -3.79 4.43
N PHE A 17 -12.94 -2.60 4.79
CA PHE A 17 -11.77 -1.97 4.17
C PHE A 17 -10.51 -2.82 4.38
N LEU A 18 -10.29 -3.28 5.62
CA LEU A 18 -9.15 -4.14 5.93
C LEU A 18 -9.24 -5.48 5.22
N ALA A 19 -10.43 -6.06 5.12
CA ALA A 19 -10.64 -7.30 4.39
C ALA A 19 -10.29 -7.16 2.90
N LEU A 20 -10.64 -6.03 2.29
CA LEU A 20 -10.27 -5.75 0.90
C LEU A 20 -8.77 -5.59 0.73
N LEU A 21 -8.10 -4.91 1.64
CA LEU A 21 -6.64 -4.76 1.58
C LEU A 21 -5.92 -6.10 1.70
N ALA A 22 -6.45 -7.02 2.48
CA ALA A 22 -5.86 -8.34 2.69
C ALA A 22 -6.19 -9.34 1.59
N ASP A 23 -7.00 -8.95 0.60
CA ASP A 23 -7.43 -9.82 -0.50
C ASP A 23 -6.63 -9.52 -1.76
N ALA A 24 -5.89 -10.51 -2.27
CA ALA A 24 -5.11 -10.37 -3.50
C ALA A 24 -5.96 -9.95 -4.69
N ALA A 25 -7.20 -10.41 -4.77
CA ALA A 25 -8.11 -10.09 -5.87
C ALA A 25 -8.38 -8.59 -5.98
N THR A 26 -8.39 -7.87 -4.85
CA THR A 26 -8.56 -6.41 -4.85
C THR A 26 -7.46 -5.72 -5.63
N TRP A 27 -6.22 -6.12 -5.39
CA TRP A 27 -5.05 -5.54 -6.05
C TRP A 27 -4.96 -5.95 -7.51
N GLU A 28 -5.31 -7.21 -7.81
CA GLU A 28 -5.33 -7.70 -9.19
C GLU A 28 -6.36 -6.96 -10.04
N ALA A 29 -7.49 -6.61 -9.45
CA ALA A 29 -8.52 -5.80 -10.13
C ALA A 29 -8.02 -4.39 -10.47
N LEU A 30 -6.98 -3.90 -9.76
CA LEU A 30 -6.35 -2.61 -10.01
C LEU A 30 -5.19 -2.71 -11.00
N GLY A 31 -4.91 -3.89 -11.54
CA GLY A 31 -3.87 -4.09 -12.53
C GLY A 31 -2.50 -4.50 -11.98
N SER A 32 -2.42 -4.82 -10.69
CA SER A 32 -1.19 -5.27 -10.05
C SER A 32 -1.20 -6.78 -9.84
N GLU A 33 -0.02 -7.36 -9.59
CA GLU A 33 0.08 -8.72 -9.10
C GLU A 33 0.15 -8.66 -7.57
N ALA A 34 -0.54 -9.56 -6.91
CA ALA A 34 -0.54 -9.60 -5.45
C ALA A 34 -0.48 -11.01 -4.92
N SER A 35 0.24 -11.19 -3.82
CA SER A 35 0.27 -12.43 -3.07
C SER A 35 0.07 -12.13 -1.59
N THR A 36 -0.53 -13.06 -0.87
CA THR A 36 -0.81 -12.91 0.55
C THR A 36 -0.16 -14.02 1.34
N LYS A 37 0.28 -13.69 2.55
CA LYS A 37 0.85 -14.65 3.49
C LYS A 37 0.32 -14.35 4.87
N ARG A 38 -0.24 -15.36 5.52
CA ARG A 38 -0.72 -15.21 6.89
C ARG A 38 0.46 -15.15 7.85
N VAL A 39 0.53 -14.06 8.61
CA VAL A 39 1.50 -13.87 9.70
C VAL A 39 0.65 -13.58 10.94
N ASP A 40 0.04 -14.63 11.45
CA ASP A 40 -1.01 -14.58 12.48
C ASP A 40 -0.69 -13.63 13.64
N PRO A 41 -1.60 -12.70 14.00
CA PRO A 41 -2.97 -12.53 13.49
C PRO A 41 -3.09 -11.68 12.21
N ASP A 42 -1.98 -11.19 11.67
CA ASP A 42 -1.96 -10.25 10.54
C ASP A 42 -1.84 -10.97 9.21
N THR A 43 -2.01 -10.23 8.13
CA THR A 43 -1.80 -10.71 6.76
C THR A 43 -0.79 -9.82 6.08
N GLU A 44 0.28 -10.43 5.55
CA GLU A 44 1.27 -9.72 4.74
C GLU A 44 0.83 -9.80 3.28
N VAL A 45 0.69 -8.63 2.64
CA VAL A 45 0.31 -8.53 1.22
C VAL A 45 1.48 -7.94 0.46
N THR A 46 1.97 -8.68 -0.53
CA THR A 46 3.03 -8.22 -1.43
C THR A 46 2.38 -7.86 -2.76
N VAL A 47 2.52 -6.60 -3.16
CA VAL A 47 1.93 -6.06 -4.39
C VAL A 47 3.05 -5.68 -5.34
N ARG A 48 3.00 -6.20 -6.56
CA ARG A 48 3.98 -5.90 -7.62
C ARG A 48 3.29 -5.18 -8.75
N THR A 49 3.81 -4.03 -9.11
CA THR A 49 3.27 -3.21 -10.19
C THR A 49 4.37 -2.88 -11.19
N ALA A 50 4.13 -3.19 -12.46
CA ALA A 50 5.04 -2.80 -13.53
C ALA A 50 4.78 -1.33 -13.89
N VAL A 51 5.84 -0.52 -13.91
CA VAL A 51 5.76 0.89 -14.30
C VAL A 51 6.54 1.04 -15.60
N PRO A 52 5.86 1.30 -16.75
CA PRO A 52 6.55 1.49 -18.02
C PRO A 52 7.53 2.66 -17.98
N ALA A 53 8.61 2.56 -18.76
CA ALA A 53 9.63 3.61 -18.80
C ALA A 53 9.03 4.97 -19.16
N GLY A 54 8.00 5.01 -20.00
CA GLY A 54 7.33 6.25 -20.41
C GLY A 54 6.59 6.96 -19.27
N GLU A 55 6.30 6.26 -18.17
CA GLU A 55 5.65 6.83 -16.98
C GLU A 55 6.65 7.23 -15.90
N LEU A 56 7.93 6.95 -16.11
CA LEU A 56 9.00 7.32 -15.19
C LEU A 56 9.49 8.73 -15.46
N PRO A 57 9.98 9.45 -14.43
CA PRO A 57 10.71 10.70 -14.64
C PRO A 57 11.90 10.46 -15.60
N PRO A 58 12.27 11.43 -16.45
CA PRO A 58 13.31 11.23 -17.44
C PRO A 58 14.64 10.68 -16.91
N THR A 59 15.05 11.11 -15.73
CA THR A 59 16.28 10.65 -15.10
C THR A 59 16.23 9.16 -14.78
N LEU A 60 15.10 8.68 -14.25
CA LEU A 60 14.90 7.27 -13.94
C LEU A 60 14.68 6.44 -15.21
N ALA A 61 13.97 6.97 -16.19
CA ALA A 61 13.74 6.28 -17.45
C ALA A 61 15.06 5.99 -18.18
N ALA A 62 16.04 6.89 -18.08
CA ALA A 62 17.36 6.69 -18.66
C ALA A 62 18.12 5.53 -18.00
N GLN A 63 17.93 5.32 -16.70
CA GLN A 63 18.57 4.24 -15.95
C GLN A 63 17.80 2.92 -16.06
N LEU A 64 16.50 2.99 -16.31
CA LEU A 64 15.59 1.84 -16.36
C LEU A 64 14.83 1.83 -17.70
N PRO A 65 15.52 1.57 -18.81
CA PRO A 65 14.90 1.66 -20.15
C PRO A 65 13.77 0.65 -20.38
N SER A 66 13.74 -0.43 -19.60
CA SER A 66 12.66 -1.43 -19.66
C SER A 66 11.52 -1.14 -18.69
N GLY A 67 11.58 -0.01 -17.99
CA GLY A 67 10.63 0.32 -16.92
C GLY A 67 11.11 -0.14 -15.57
N ALA A 68 10.26 0.04 -14.57
CA ALA A 68 10.55 -0.34 -13.19
C ALA A 68 9.49 -1.34 -12.69
N GLU A 69 9.87 -2.15 -11.72
CA GLU A 69 8.92 -2.94 -10.95
C GLU A 69 8.84 -2.32 -9.56
N LEU A 70 7.65 -1.88 -9.18
CA LEU A 70 7.39 -1.37 -7.85
C LEU A 70 6.90 -2.53 -6.98
N VAL A 71 7.57 -2.75 -5.86
CA VAL A 71 7.18 -3.77 -4.89
C VAL A 71 6.74 -3.08 -3.61
N GLU A 72 5.50 -3.30 -3.22
CA GLU A 72 4.94 -2.77 -1.99
C GLU A 72 4.55 -3.93 -1.08
N ILE A 73 4.91 -3.82 0.19
CA ILE A 73 4.57 -4.82 1.19
C ILE A 73 3.69 -4.14 2.24
N TYR A 74 2.49 -4.67 2.42
CA TYR A 74 1.52 -4.16 3.39
C TYR A 74 1.34 -5.18 4.51
N MET A 75 1.43 -4.74 5.75
CA MET A 75 1.08 -5.56 6.90
C MET A 75 -0.31 -5.15 7.37
N VAL A 76 -1.31 -5.94 6.99
CA VAL A 76 -2.71 -5.66 7.30
C VAL A 76 -3.08 -6.35 8.62
N PRO A 77 -3.50 -5.59 9.64
CA PRO A 77 -3.87 -6.20 10.93
C PRO A 77 -5.10 -7.09 10.81
N GLY A 78 -5.07 -8.22 11.50
CA GLY A 78 -6.20 -9.14 11.54
C GLY A 78 -7.30 -8.71 12.47
N ASP A 79 -6.97 -7.87 13.45
CA ASP A 79 -7.91 -7.37 14.45
C ASP A 79 -7.91 -5.84 14.48
N VAL A 80 -9.10 -5.28 14.68
CA VAL A 80 -9.27 -3.85 14.88
C VAL A 80 -9.39 -3.58 16.37
N ILE A 81 -8.59 -2.65 16.88
CA ILE A 81 -8.66 -2.22 18.27
C ILE A 81 -9.48 -0.94 18.33
N GLY A 82 -10.69 -1.02 18.85
CA GLY A 82 -11.62 0.11 18.86
C GLY A 82 -12.07 0.48 17.47
N ASP A 83 -11.93 1.76 17.11
CA ASP A 83 -12.35 2.30 15.82
C ASP A 83 -11.16 2.65 14.92
N ALA A 84 -9.99 2.08 15.19
CA ALA A 84 -8.77 2.43 14.48
C ALA A 84 -7.94 1.20 14.12
N ALA A 85 -7.19 1.31 13.03
CA ALA A 85 -6.22 0.30 12.62
C ALA A 85 -5.04 0.99 11.93
N GLU A 86 -3.86 0.37 12.00
CA GLU A 86 -2.68 0.86 11.32
C GLU A 86 -2.14 -0.21 10.38
N VAL A 87 -1.87 0.19 9.15
CA VAL A 87 -1.27 -0.67 8.13
C VAL A 87 0.13 -0.14 7.84
N ARG A 88 1.15 -0.95 8.06
CA ARG A 88 2.52 -0.59 7.69
C ARG A 88 2.77 -0.97 6.26
N MET A 89 3.41 -0.08 5.52
CA MET A 89 3.74 -0.29 4.12
C MET A 89 5.21 0.04 3.87
N THR A 90 5.88 -0.84 3.14
CA THR A 90 7.22 -0.60 2.63
C THR A 90 7.17 -0.67 1.11
N ALA A 91 7.74 0.31 0.43
CA ALA A 91 7.78 0.34 -1.03
C ALA A 91 9.22 0.45 -1.51
N ARG A 92 9.55 -0.29 -2.56
CA ARG A 92 10.85 -0.22 -3.22
C ARG A 92 10.69 -0.46 -4.71
N ALA A 93 11.60 0.10 -5.49
CA ALA A 93 11.68 -0.15 -6.92
C ALA A 93 12.90 -1.01 -7.21
N ALA A 94 12.74 -2.05 -8.03
CA ALA A 94 13.84 -2.92 -8.41
C ALA A 94 14.89 -2.11 -9.19
N GLY A 95 16.15 -2.27 -8.83
CA GLY A 95 17.27 -1.56 -9.45
C GLY A 95 17.51 -0.14 -8.94
N VAL A 96 16.70 0.34 -8.01
CA VAL A 96 16.86 1.66 -7.40
C VAL A 96 17.09 1.48 -5.90
N PRO A 97 18.20 2.03 -5.35
CA PRO A 97 18.52 1.84 -3.92
C PRO A 97 17.74 2.81 -3.03
N VAL A 98 16.43 2.85 -3.21
CA VAL A 98 15.52 3.69 -2.42
C VAL A 98 14.40 2.82 -1.88
N GLU A 99 14.15 2.97 -0.59
CA GLU A 99 13.05 2.30 0.09
C GLU A 99 12.24 3.35 0.83
N ILE A 100 10.92 3.27 0.73
CA ILE A 100 9.99 4.18 1.38
C ILE A 100 9.20 3.39 2.40
N ASP A 101 9.18 3.89 3.64
CA ASP A 101 8.32 3.36 4.68
C ASP A 101 7.13 4.30 4.87
N ALA A 102 5.95 3.75 5.00
CA ALA A 102 4.75 4.52 5.25
C ALA A 102 3.90 3.87 6.31
N LEU A 103 3.15 4.70 7.02
CA LEU A 103 2.14 4.26 7.97
C LEU A 103 0.80 4.75 7.49
N ILE A 104 -0.13 3.81 7.29
CA ILE A 104 -1.49 4.09 6.89
C ILE A 104 -2.36 3.98 8.13
N SER A 105 -2.91 5.10 8.57
CA SER A 105 -3.80 5.13 9.72
C SER A 105 -5.25 5.14 9.23
N LEU A 106 -6.04 4.20 9.70
CA LEU A 106 -7.44 4.05 9.35
C LEU A 106 -8.29 4.26 10.59
N THR A 107 -9.31 5.09 10.48
CA THR A 107 -10.23 5.38 11.58
C THR A 107 -11.66 5.24 11.08
N ALA A 108 -12.49 4.54 11.84
CA ALA A 108 -13.91 4.44 11.52
C ALA A 108 -14.56 5.83 11.64
N GLN A 109 -15.33 6.21 10.63
CA GLN A 109 -16.00 7.51 10.58
C GLN A 109 -17.45 7.29 10.13
N GLY A 110 -18.37 7.22 11.08
CA GLY A 110 -19.74 6.83 10.78
C GLY A 110 -19.79 5.43 10.20
N THR A 111 -20.33 5.28 9.01
CA THR A 111 -20.35 4.01 8.27
C THR A 111 -19.15 3.84 7.33
N GLY A 112 -18.28 4.83 7.27
CA GLY A 112 -17.12 4.86 6.38
C GLY A 112 -15.79 4.75 7.12
N THR A 113 -14.72 5.05 6.41
CA THR A 113 -13.35 4.99 6.93
C THR A 113 -12.57 6.22 6.49
N ALA A 114 -11.92 6.87 7.45
CA ALA A 114 -10.96 7.94 7.18
C ALA A 114 -9.56 7.33 7.10
N LEU A 115 -8.83 7.65 6.05
CA LEU A 115 -7.48 7.14 5.81
C LEU A 115 -6.49 8.30 5.81
N THR A 116 -5.39 8.12 6.51
CA THR A 116 -4.25 9.05 6.48
C THR A 116 -2.98 8.25 6.22
N ILE A 117 -2.22 8.66 5.21
CA ILE A 117 -0.93 8.04 4.87
C ILE A 117 0.16 9.01 5.27
N ARG A 118 1.11 8.52 6.05
CA ARG A 118 2.31 9.27 6.42
C ARG A 118 3.52 8.51 5.90
N ALA A 119 4.26 9.10 4.97
CA ALA A 119 5.46 8.52 4.39
C ALA A 119 6.69 9.30 4.81
N GLU A 120 7.78 8.61 5.02
CA GLU A 120 9.07 9.19 5.37
C GLU A 120 10.16 8.80 4.36
#